data_2e1c22795811db711c80a7ed84201e4b
#
_entry.id   2e1c22795811db711c80a7ed84201e4b
#
_cell.length_a   1.000
_cell.length_b   1.000
_cell.length_c   1.000
_cell.angle_alpha   90.00
_cell.angle_beta   90.00
_cell.angle_gamma   90.00
#
_symmetry.space_group_name_H-M   'P 1'
#
loop_
_entity.id
_entity.type
_entity.pdbx_description
1 polymer ?
#
loop_
_entity_poly.entity_id
_entity_poly.type
_entity_poly.pdbx_seq_one_letter_code
_entity_poly.pdbx_strand_id
1 'polypeptide(L)'
;KELQDGGVVQRVPLRNCGLVYELTPYGRELEPIVLALGRWGFQEMGDPRPGDVVTADSLTMALRTAFQPDAAVPADYELHVADVVLRVQVRGAELAVTQLAPPAPPVGGRLPEGEPQIVLAATPGIRRVISGQLAPADALASGVIHVLSGDPGLVGDFARTFHIEDPHAGSRAERQREAGES
;
A
#
# COMPACT_ATOMS: atom_id res chain seq x y z
N LYS A 1 -22.37 0.66 -15.61
CA LYS A 1 -23.15 -0.11 -16.62
C LYS A 1 -22.21 -0.87 -17.56
N GLU A 2 -21.27 -0.20 -18.22
CA GLU A 2 -20.33 -0.81 -19.18
C GLU A 2 -19.51 -1.97 -18.58
N LEU A 3 -18.92 -1.81 -17.39
CA LEU A 3 -18.19 -2.89 -16.73
C LEU A 3 -19.06 -4.09 -16.35
N GLN A 4 -20.35 -3.86 -16.08
CA GLN A 4 -21.29 -4.93 -15.79
C GLN A 4 -21.73 -5.63 -17.08
N ASP A 5 -22.01 -4.88 -18.14
CA ASP A 5 -22.36 -5.41 -19.47
C ASP A 5 -21.16 -6.19 -20.06
N GLY A 6 -19.92 -5.74 -19.78
CA GLY A 6 -18.69 -6.43 -20.14
C GLY A 6 -18.29 -7.60 -19.24
N GLY A 7 -19.11 -7.94 -18.23
CA GLY A 7 -18.87 -9.08 -17.35
C GLY A 7 -17.70 -8.91 -16.36
N VAL A 8 -17.16 -7.70 -16.20
CA VAL A 8 -16.06 -7.40 -15.28
C VAL A 8 -16.54 -7.35 -13.83
N VAL A 9 -17.73 -6.74 -13.63
CA VAL A 9 -18.35 -6.64 -12.31
C VAL A 9 -19.76 -7.22 -12.33
N GLN A 10 -20.21 -7.71 -11.19
CA GLN A 10 -21.58 -8.18 -10.96
C GLN A 10 -22.20 -7.46 -9.77
N ARG A 11 -23.51 -7.35 -9.75
CA ARG A 11 -24.27 -6.88 -8.58
C ARG A 11 -24.63 -8.04 -7.69
N VAL A 12 -24.30 -7.95 -6.41
CA VAL A 12 -24.68 -8.94 -5.41
C VAL A 12 -25.46 -8.28 -4.28
N PRO A 13 -26.51 -8.94 -3.78
CA PRO A 13 -27.23 -8.46 -2.62
C PRO A 13 -26.38 -8.66 -1.36
N LEU A 14 -26.20 -7.59 -0.59
CA LEU A 14 -25.57 -7.67 0.71
C LEU A 14 -26.63 -7.58 1.79
N ARG A 15 -26.58 -8.52 2.76
CA ARG A 15 -27.55 -8.51 3.88
C ARG A 15 -27.49 -7.17 4.60
N ASN A 16 -28.61 -6.48 4.67
CA ASN A 16 -28.82 -5.18 5.34
C ASN A 16 -28.16 -3.96 4.70
N CYS A 17 -27.51 -4.07 3.53
CA CYS A 17 -26.78 -2.98 2.88
C CYS A 17 -27.17 -2.73 1.42
N GLY A 18 -28.20 -3.39 0.90
CA GLY A 18 -28.66 -3.21 -0.48
C GLY A 18 -27.83 -4.01 -1.49
N LEU A 19 -27.49 -3.40 -2.64
CA LEU A 19 -26.72 -4.02 -3.71
C LEU A 19 -25.30 -3.45 -3.73
N VAL A 20 -24.31 -4.33 -3.80
CA VAL A 20 -22.89 -3.96 -3.98
C VAL A 20 -22.37 -4.49 -5.31
N TYR A 21 -21.30 -3.90 -5.80
CA TYR A 21 -20.58 -4.41 -6.96
C TYR A 21 -19.42 -5.28 -6.48
N GLU A 22 -19.32 -6.48 -7.06
CA GLU A 22 -18.18 -7.38 -6.91
C GLU A 22 -17.52 -7.64 -8.24
N LEU A 23 -16.20 -7.86 -8.23
CA LEU A 23 -15.50 -8.38 -9.40
C LEU A 23 -15.94 -9.81 -9.69
N THR A 24 -16.27 -10.09 -10.94
CA THR A 24 -16.44 -11.47 -11.41
C THR A 24 -15.08 -12.21 -11.43
N PRO A 25 -15.03 -13.54 -11.61
CA PRO A 25 -13.76 -14.22 -11.87
C PRO A 25 -12.98 -13.60 -13.03
N TYR A 26 -13.65 -13.26 -14.13
CA TYR A 26 -13.05 -12.54 -15.27
C TYR A 26 -12.53 -11.15 -14.89
N GLY A 27 -13.28 -10.40 -14.08
CA GLY A 27 -12.83 -9.10 -13.57
C GLY A 27 -11.58 -9.18 -12.70
N ARG A 28 -11.41 -10.27 -11.93
CA ARG A 28 -10.22 -10.49 -11.10
C ARG A 28 -8.96 -10.76 -11.93
N GLU A 29 -9.09 -11.26 -13.15
CA GLU A 29 -7.95 -11.43 -14.06
C GLU A 29 -7.30 -10.08 -14.47
N LEU A 30 -8.01 -8.96 -14.29
CA LEU A 30 -7.45 -7.63 -14.50
C LEU A 30 -6.54 -7.15 -13.34
N GLU A 31 -6.59 -7.77 -12.16
CA GLU A 31 -5.82 -7.33 -10.99
C GLU A 31 -4.32 -7.21 -11.31
N PRO A 32 -3.62 -8.20 -11.89
CA PRO A 32 -2.20 -8.08 -12.20
C PRO A 32 -1.89 -6.95 -13.20
N ILE A 33 -2.81 -6.65 -14.12
CA ILE A 33 -2.65 -5.57 -15.09
C ILE A 33 -2.77 -4.21 -14.40
N VAL A 34 -3.77 -4.05 -13.53
CA VAL A 34 -3.97 -2.81 -12.75
C VAL A 34 -2.81 -2.57 -11.81
N LEU A 35 -2.28 -3.62 -11.14
CA LEU A 35 -1.12 -3.51 -10.28
C LEU A 35 0.15 -3.17 -11.07
N ALA A 36 0.33 -3.72 -12.27
CA ALA A 36 1.44 -3.37 -13.16
C ALA A 36 1.37 -1.90 -13.60
N LEU A 37 0.18 -1.41 -13.94
CA LEU A 37 -0.05 -0.01 -14.26
C LEU A 37 0.20 0.89 -13.04
N GLY A 38 -0.20 0.44 -11.84
CA GLY A 38 0.08 1.11 -10.57
C GLY A 38 1.58 1.26 -10.32
N ARG A 39 2.37 0.21 -10.54
CA ARG A 39 3.85 0.25 -10.41
C ARG A 39 4.45 1.24 -11.40
N TRP A 40 4.01 1.20 -12.65
CA TRP A 40 4.47 2.14 -13.66
C TRP A 40 4.16 3.59 -13.30
N GLY A 41 2.92 3.89 -12.91
CA GLY A 41 2.49 5.24 -12.53
C GLY A 41 3.15 5.74 -11.24
N PHE A 42 3.46 4.83 -10.29
CA PHE A 42 4.11 5.18 -9.02
C PHE A 42 5.50 5.80 -9.24
N GLN A 43 6.22 5.43 -10.29
CA GLN A 43 7.55 5.95 -10.62
C GLN A 43 7.50 7.43 -11.00
N GLU A 44 6.44 7.86 -11.68
CA GLU A 44 6.25 9.25 -12.11
C GLU A 44 5.58 10.13 -11.04
N MET A 45 5.09 9.50 -9.97
CA MET A 45 4.42 10.20 -8.89
C MET A 45 5.46 10.89 -7.99
N GLY A 46 5.52 12.21 -8.01
CA GLY A 46 6.39 13.03 -7.15
C GLY A 46 6.04 12.91 -5.66
N ASP A 47 6.74 13.63 -4.80
CA ASP A 47 6.39 13.70 -3.37
C ASP A 47 4.98 14.25 -3.19
N PRO A 48 4.24 13.79 -2.15
CA PRO A 48 2.91 14.31 -1.83
C PRO A 48 2.96 15.83 -1.66
N ARG A 49 2.03 16.53 -2.29
CA ARG A 49 1.91 17.99 -2.19
C ARG A 49 1.16 18.37 -0.92
N PRO A 50 1.40 19.57 -0.37
CA PRO A 50 0.56 20.10 0.70
C PRO A 50 -0.91 20.14 0.22
N GLY A 51 -1.79 19.46 0.96
CA GLY A 51 -3.20 19.34 0.62
C GLY A 51 -3.60 18.05 -0.09
N ASP A 52 -2.67 17.21 -0.49
CA ASP A 52 -3.01 15.86 -0.97
C ASP A 52 -3.62 15.05 0.17
N VAL A 53 -4.75 14.41 -0.14
CA VAL A 53 -5.50 13.60 0.84
C VAL A 53 -5.12 12.14 0.69
N VAL A 54 -4.61 11.55 1.76
CA VAL A 54 -4.44 10.10 1.84
C VAL A 54 -5.77 9.46 2.18
N THR A 55 -6.24 8.54 1.36
CA THR A 55 -7.44 7.75 1.63
C THR A 55 -7.08 6.30 1.91
N ALA A 56 -7.97 5.57 2.59
CA ALA A 56 -7.77 4.15 2.85
C ALA A 56 -7.61 3.34 1.56
N ASP A 57 -8.40 3.68 0.53
CA ASP A 57 -8.33 3.02 -0.77
C ASP A 57 -6.99 3.29 -1.48
N SER A 58 -6.52 4.55 -1.48
CA SER A 58 -5.23 4.90 -2.10
C SER A 58 -4.05 4.22 -1.41
N LEU A 59 -4.06 4.19 -0.07
CA LEU A 59 -3.00 3.52 0.70
C LEU A 59 -3.06 2.00 0.54
N THR A 60 -4.25 1.40 0.55
CA THR A 60 -4.44 -0.02 0.27
C THR A 60 -3.94 -0.40 -1.12
N MET A 61 -4.26 0.41 -2.13
CA MET A 61 -3.78 0.18 -3.49
C MET A 61 -2.26 0.32 -3.58
N ALA A 62 -1.67 1.31 -2.91
CA ALA A 62 -0.20 1.47 -2.85
C ALA A 62 0.48 0.25 -2.23
N LEU A 63 -0.04 -0.28 -1.10
CA LEU A 63 0.49 -1.48 -0.46
C LEU A 63 0.36 -2.72 -1.36
N ARG A 64 -0.80 -2.93 -1.99
CA ARG A 64 -1.00 -4.05 -2.93
C ARG A 64 -0.07 -3.95 -4.14
N THR A 65 0.12 -2.74 -4.67
CA THR A 65 1.01 -2.48 -5.80
C THR A 65 2.48 -2.75 -5.46
N ALA A 66 2.88 -2.41 -4.22
CA ALA A 66 4.24 -2.56 -3.72
C ALA A 66 4.55 -3.95 -3.15
N PHE A 67 3.54 -4.77 -2.91
CA PHE A 67 3.72 -6.08 -2.30
C PHE A 67 4.59 -7.00 -3.16
N GLN A 68 5.61 -7.58 -2.52
CA GLN A 68 6.57 -8.51 -3.12
C GLN A 68 6.38 -9.91 -2.49
N PRO A 69 5.58 -10.80 -3.08
CA PRO A 69 5.28 -12.10 -2.49
C PRO A 69 6.53 -12.94 -2.21
N ASP A 70 7.53 -12.87 -3.10
CA ASP A 70 8.77 -13.66 -3.00
C ASP A 70 9.73 -13.18 -1.90
N ALA A 71 9.64 -11.89 -1.53
CA ALA A 71 10.44 -11.26 -0.47
C ALA A 71 9.63 -11.02 0.81
N ALA A 72 8.37 -11.43 0.84
CA ALA A 72 7.45 -11.14 1.93
C ALA A 72 7.85 -11.85 3.23
N VAL A 73 7.96 -11.08 4.29
CA VAL A 73 8.17 -11.58 5.65
C VAL A 73 6.83 -11.63 6.36
N PRO A 74 6.40 -12.80 6.87
CA PRO A 74 5.15 -12.90 7.60
C PRO A 74 5.14 -11.97 8.80
N ALA A 75 4.20 -11.04 8.82
CA ALA A 75 4.06 -10.08 9.89
C ALA A 75 2.64 -9.47 9.92
N ASP A 76 2.32 -8.84 11.03
CA ASP A 76 1.04 -8.22 11.29
C ASP A 76 1.29 -6.76 11.74
N TYR A 77 1.01 -5.83 10.84
CA TYR A 77 1.24 -4.40 11.03
C TYR A 77 -0.09 -3.68 11.28
N GLU A 78 -0.05 -2.69 12.16
CA GLU A 78 -1.04 -1.62 12.18
C GLU A 78 -0.38 -0.34 11.69
N LEU A 79 -0.89 0.23 10.60
CA LEU A 79 -0.29 1.38 9.92
C LEU A 79 -1.22 2.59 10.01
N HIS A 80 -0.73 3.64 10.64
CA HIS A 80 -1.39 4.95 10.76
C HIS A 80 -0.73 5.93 9.79
N VAL A 81 -1.48 6.46 8.84
CA VAL A 81 -1.00 7.52 7.91
C VAL A 81 -2.07 8.60 7.84
N ALA A 82 -1.76 9.80 8.32
CA ALA A 82 -2.75 10.85 8.55
C ALA A 82 -3.94 10.31 9.38
N ASP A 83 -5.16 10.43 8.87
CA ASP A 83 -6.37 9.95 9.56
C ASP A 83 -6.72 8.49 9.19
N VAL A 84 -5.90 7.83 8.38
CA VAL A 84 -6.15 6.45 7.93
C VAL A 84 -5.44 5.47 8.84
N VAL A 85 -6.17 4.45 9.31
CA VAL A 85 -5.61 3.33 10.06
C VAL A 85 -5.92 2.03 9.34
N LEU A 86 -4.87 1.30 8.96
CA LEU A 86 -4.96 0.02 8.27
C LEU A 86 -4.34 -1.10 9.12
N ARG A 87 -4.99 -2.26 9.14
CA ARG A 87 -4.35 -3.52 9.51
C ARG A 87 -3.82 -4.19 8.26
N VAL A 88 -2.54 -4.53 8.27
CA VAL A 88 -1.82 -5.13 7.15
C VAL A 88 -1.26 -6.47 7.60
N GLN A 89 -1.84 -7.54 7.10
CA GLN A 89 -1.45 -8.90 7.48
C GLN A 89 -0.78 -9.60 6.31
N VAL A 90 0.45 -10.04 6.53
CA VAL A 90 1.25 -10.81 5.57
C VAL A 90 1.35 -12.26 6.04
N ARG A 91 0.95 -13.19 5.20
CA ARG A 91 0.98 -14.64 5.46
C ARG A 91 1.56 -15.35 4.24
N GLY A 92 2.89 -15.49 4.20
CA GLY A 92 3.57 -15.97 2.99
C GLY A 92 3.29 -15.05 1.80
N ALA A 93 2.80 -15.60 0.70
CA ALA A 93 2.47 -14.84 -0.51
C ALA A 93 1.10 -14.12 -0.44
N GLU A 94 0.39 -14.20 0.68
CA GLU A 94 -0.93 -13.59 0.84
C GLU A 94 -0.84 -12.25 1.61
N LEU A 95 -1.51 -11.25 1.09
CA LEU A 95 -1.66 -9.92 1.69
C LEU A 95 -3.14 -9.63 1.97
N ALA A 96 -3.47 -9.40 3.24
CA ALA A 96 -4.77 -8.87 3.65
C ALA A 96 -4.59 -7.45 4.20
N VAL A 97 -5.36 -6.50 3.69
CA VAL A 97 -5.40 -5.11 4.16
C VAL A 97 -6.82 -4.79 4.57
N THR A 98 -6.99 -4.35 5.81
CA THR A 98 -8.29 -4.02 6.39
C THR A 98 -8.24 -2.62 7.01
N GLN A 99 -9.18 -1.76 6.66
CA GLN A 99 -9.32 -0.45 7.30
C GLN A 99 -9.92 -0.61 8.70
N LEU A 100 -9.27 -0.02 9.72
CA LEU A 100 -9.70 -0.14 11.12
C LEU A 100 -10.53 1.06 11.62
N ALA A 101 -10.27 2.28 11.13
CA ALA A 101 -11.00 3.47 11.62
C ALA A 101 -10.81 4.69 10.72
N PRO A 102 -11.64 5.74 11.00
CA PRO A 102 -13.09 5.73 10.88
C PRO A 102 -13.56 6.06 9.47
N PRO A 103 -14.81 5.92 9.13
CA PRO A 103 -15.88 5.54 10.05
C PRO A 103 -16.69 4.37 9.58
N ALA A 104 -16.26 3.25 9.28
CA ALA A 104 -17.14 2.09 9.22
C ALA A 104 -16.32 0.81 9.11
N PRO A 105 -16.68 -0.25 9.85
CA PRO A 105 -16.16 -1.55 9.56
C PRO A 105 -16.45 -1.87 8.09
N PRO A 106 -15.53 -2.56 7.41
CA PRO A 106 -15.76 -2.94 6.02
C PRO A 106 -17.07 -3.68 5.92
N VAL A 107 -17.91 -3.26 4.99
CA VAL A 107 -19.21 -3.88 4.77
C VAL A 107 -18.97 -5.35 4.41
N GLY A 108 -19.28 -6.27 5.34
CA GLY A 108 -19.08 -7.72 5.16
C GLY A 108 -17.67 -8.25 5.50
N GLY A 109 -16.73 -7.40 5.92
CA GLY A 109 -15.41 -7.83 6.36
C GLY A 109 -15.36 -8.20 7.84
N ARG A 110 -14.69 -9.30 8.18
CA ARG A 110 -14.36 -9.64 9.56
C ARG A 110 -13.18 -8.78 10.01
N LEU A 111 -13.27 -8.15 11.18
CA LEU A 111 -12.11 -7.49 11.77
C LEU A 111 -10.99 -8.51 12.00
N PRO A 112 -9.73 -8.14 11.75
CA PRO A 112 -8.61 -9.05 11.98
C PRO A 112 -8.53 -9.43 13.46
N GLU A 113 -8.28 -10.72 13.72
CA GLU A 113 -8.13 -11.23 15.08
C GLU A 113 -6.71 -11.01 15.58
N GLY A 114 -6.58 -10.78 16.89
CA GLY A 114 -5.30 -10.60 17.57
C GLY A 114 -4.74 -9.19 17.52
N GLU A 115 -3.67 -8.97 18.26
CA GLU A 115 -2.94 -7.70 18.30
C GLU A 115 -1.90 -7.63 17.17
N PRO A 116 -1.55 -6.42 16.67
CA PRO A 116 -0.46 -6.24 15.72
C PRO A 116 0.89 -6.56 16.37
N GLN A 117 1.82 -7.09 15.61
CA GLN A 117 3.20 -7.28 16.05
C GLN A 117 3.94 -5.94 16.13
N ILE A 118 3.51 -4.97 15.32
CA ILE A 118 4.05 -3.62 15.31
C ILE A 118 2.96 -2.60 14.92
N VAL A 119 2.98 -1.47 15.60
CA VAL A 119 2.14 -0.31 15.30
C VAL A 119 3.03 0.81 14.79
N LEU A 120 2.79 1.26 13.57
CA LEU A 120 3.54 2.29 12.88
C LEU A 120 2.69 3.53 12.66
N ALA A 121 3.21 4.70 13.02
CA ALA A 121 2.69 5.97 12.52
C ALA A 121 3.65 6.48 11.44
N ALA A 122 3.12 6.86 10.30
CA ALA A 122 3.92 7.36 9.21
C ALA A 122 3.31 8.62 8.59
N THR A 123 4.18 9.48 8.09
CA THR A 123 3.76 10.58 7.22
C THR A 123 3.49 10.05 5.79
N PRO A 124 2.83 10.82 4.90
CA PRO A 124 2.72 10.45 3.50
C PRO A 124 4.07 10.18 2.82
N GLY A 125 5.18 10.65 3.43
CA GLY A 125 6.56 10.36 3.03
C GLY A 125 6.97 8.88 3.10
N ILE A 126 6.15 8.00 3.71
CA ILE A 126 6.35 6.52 3.69
C ILE A 126 6.47 6.00 2.25
N ARG A 127 5.88 6.71 1.28
CA ARG A 127 6.05 6.44 -0.13
C ARG A 127 7.51 6.34 -0.55
N ARG A 128 8.40 7.16 0.01
CA ARG A 128 9.85 7.14 -0.29
C ARG A 128 10.54 5.86 0.23
N VAL A 129 10.01 5.27 1.30
CA VAL A 129 10.46 3.96 1.78
C VAL A 129 10.01 2.86 0.82
N ILE A 130 8.75 2.90 0.38
CA ILE A 130 8.18 1.96 -0.58
C ILE A 130 8.89 2.03 -1.94
N SER A 131 9.31 3.21 -2.38
CA SER A 131 10.08 3.39 -3.63
C SER A 131 11.59 3.16 -3.49
N GLY A 132 12.08 2.79 -2.30
CA GLY A 132 13.51 2.61 -2.05
C GLY A 132 14.34 3.91 -2.03
N GLN A 133 13.70 5.08 -2.11
CA GLN A 133 14.35 6.39 -2.07
C GLN A 133 14.80 6.80 -0.66
N LEU A 134 14.25 6.16 0.37
CA LEU A 134 14.57 6.41 1.77
C LEU A 134 14.77 5.07 2.48
N ALA A 135 15.96 4.86 3.04
CA ALA A 135 16.25 3.67 3.80
C ALA A 135 15.39 3.60 5.08
N PRO A 136 15.01 2.40 5.57
CA PRO A 136 14.19 2.24 6.78
C PRO A 136 14.80 2.95 8.00
N ALA A 137 16.12 2.88 8.19
CA ALA A 137 16.81 3.54 9.29
C ALA A 137 16.70 5.07 9.21
N ASP A 138 16.83 5.63 7.98
CA ASP A 138 16.72 7.07 7.75
C ASP A 138 15.26 7.53 7.90
N ALA A 139 14.29 6.69 7.55
CA ALA A 139 12.88 6.98 7.75
C ALA A 139 12.52 7.09 9.24
N LEU A 140 13.10 6.22 10.07
CA LEU A 140 12.98 6.30 11.53
C LEU A 140 13.69 7.56 12.08
N ALA A 141 14.92 7.81 11.65
CA ALA A 141 15.71 8.94 12.12
C ALA A 141 15.10 10.31 11.73
N SER A 142 14.51 10.40 10.54
CA SER A 142 13.86 11.62 10.04
C SER A 142 12.40 11.81 10.49
N GLY A 143 11.83 10.84 11.22
CA GLY A 143 10.44 10.91 11.66
C GLY A 143 9.41 10.68 10.56
N VAL A 144 9.81 10.15 9.40
CA VAL A 144 8.87 9.71 8.36
C VAL A 144 8.08 8.49 8.85
N ILE A 145 8.70 7.63 9.63
CA ILE A 145 8.09 6.50 10.33
C ILE A 145 8.41 6.59 11.82
N HIS A 146 7.40 6.39 12.67
CA HIS A 146 7.52 6.24 14.10
C HIS A 146 6.97 4.87 14.51
N VAL A 147 7.70 4.12 15.32
CA VAL A 147 7.20 2.90 15.96
C VAL A 147 6.48 3.30 17.23
N LEU A 148 5.16 3.09 17.26
CA LEU A 148 4.33 3.36 18.43
C LEU A 148 4.36 2.19 19.42
N SER A 149 4.44 0.96 18.89
CA SER A 149 4.52 -0.27 19.69
C SER A 149 5.12 -1.40 18.85
N GLY A 150 5.79 -2.36 19.49
CA GLY A 150 6.36 -3.54 18.85
C GLY A 150 7.85 -3.41 18.53
N ASP A 151 8.38 -4.36 17.75
CA ASP A 151 9.81 -4.44 17.41
C ASP A 151 10.16 -3.52 16.23
N PRO A 152 11.05 -2.51 16.42
CA PRO A 152 11.52 -1.64 15.34
C PRO A 152 12.20 -2.38 14.16
N GLY A 153 12.73 -3.58 14.38
CA GLY A 153 13.34 -4.41 13.35
C GLY A 153 12.36 -4.75 12.22
N LEU A 154 11.05 -4.84 12.53
CA LEU A 154 9.99 -5.10 11.56
C LEU A 154 9.80 -3.95 10.54
N VAL A 155 10.35 -2.77 10.75
CA VAL A 155 10.36 -1.68 9.74
C VAL A 155 11.22 -2.06 8.53
N GLY A 156 12.33 -2.77 8.77
CA GLY A 156 13.15 -3.33 7.70
C GLY A 156 12.42 -4.42 6.91
N ASP A 157 11.66 -5.27 7.61
CA ASP A 157 10.84 -6.32 7.00
C ASP A 157 9.69 -5.72 6.19
N PHE A 158 9.07 -4.65 6.70
CA PHE A 158 8.08 -3.87 5.97
C PHE A 158 8.64 -3.35 4.64
N ALA A 159 9.81 -2.71 4.66
CA ALA A 159 10.42 -2.16 3.46
C ALA A 159 10.84 -3.22 2.42
N ARG A 160 11.18 -4.44 2.86
CA ARG A 160 11.45 -5.57 1.96
C ARG A 160 10.16 -6.15 1.37
N THR A 161 9.13 -6.23 2.18
CA THR A 161 7.83 -6.78 1.79
C THR A 161 7.07 -5.84 0.84
N PHE A 162 7.19 -4.53 1.08
CA PHE A 162 6.50 -3.49 0.31
C PHE A 162 7.52 -2.62 -0.41
N HIS A 163 7.89 -3.02 -1.62
CA HIS A 163 8.88 -2.33 -2.42
C HIS A 163 8.47 -2.23 -3.88
N ILE A 164 8.70 -1.07 -4.49
CA ILE A 164 8.55 -0.87 -5.93
C ILE A 164 9.93 -0.52 -6.47
N GLU A 165 10.53 -1.43 -7.23
CA GLU A 165 11.79 -1.16 -7.92
C GLU A 165 11.58 -0.06 -8.97
N ASP A 166 12.46 0.95 -8.97
CA ASP A 166 12.55 1.91 -10.06
C ASP A 166 13.59 1.40 -11.09
N PRO A 167 13.13 0.79 -12.21
CA PRO A 167 14.04 0.28 -13.24
C PRO A 167 14.87 1.37 -13.90
N HIS A 168 14.52 2.65 -13.66
CA HIS A 168 15.20 3.83 -14.21
C HIS A 168 16.01 4.61 -13.18
N ALA A 169 16.12 4.13 -11.94
CA ALA A 169 16.86 4.82 -10.87
C ALA A 169 18.31 5.11 -11.27
N GLY A 170 18.98 4.15 -11.91
CA GLY A 170 20.36 4.32 -12.41
C GLY A 170 20.47 5.42 -13.47
N SER A 171 19.62 5.42 -14.47
CA SER A 171 19.63 6.41 -15.55
C SER A 171 19.19 7.83 -15.11
N ARG A 172 18.42 7.96 -14.02
CA ARG A 172 18.09 9.25 -13.43
C ARG A 172 19.28 9.84 -12.67
N ALA A 173 20.00 9.03 -11.92
CA ALA A 173 21.19 9.44 -11.20
C ALA A 173 22.31 9.91 -12.16
N GLU A 174 22.49 9.25 -13.30
CA GLU A 174 23.44 9.65 -14.34
C GLU A 174 23.05 11.01 -14.96
N ARG A 175 21.79 11.19 -15.36
CA ARG A 175 21.31 12.47 -15.92
C ARG A 175 21.41 13.63 -14.94
N GLN A 176 21.23 13.41 -13.65
CA GLN A 176 21.38 14.44 -12.63
C GLN A 176 22.85 14.83 -12.40
N ARG A 177 23.79 13.90 -12.54
CA ARG A 177 25.23 14.19 -12.47
C ARG A 177 25.68 15.01 -13.68
N GLU A 178 25.26 14.66 -14.88
CA GLU A 178 25.57 15.38 -16.11
C GLU A 178 25.00 16.82 -16.11
N ALA A 179 23.79 17.01 -15.55
CA ALA A 179 23.18 18.34 -15.45
C ALA A 179 23.80 19.24 -14.38
N GLY A 180 24.51 18.67 -13.39
CA GLY A 180 25.20 19.42 -12.32
C GLY A 180 26.62 19.78 -12.66
N GLU A 181 27.19 19.29 -13.75
CA GLU A 181 28.55 19.59 -14.23
C GLU A 181 28.60 20.65 -15.37
N SER A 182 27.47 21.21 -15.77
CA SER A 182 27.34 22.28 -16.78
C SER A 182 27.01 23.60 -16.14
#